data_9a218c053c110e82ef8b5a9ee4037178
#
_entry.id   9a218c053c110e82ef8b5a9ee4037178
#
_cell.length_a   1.000
_cell.length_b   1.000
_cell.length_c   1.000
_cell.angle_alpha   90.00
_cell.angle_beta   90.00
_cell.angle_gamma   90.00
#
_symmetry.space_group_name_H-M   'P 1'
#
loop_
_entity.id
_entity.type
_entity.pdbx_description
1 polymer ?
#
loop_
_entity_poly.entity_id
_entity_poly.type
_entity_poly.pdbx_seq_one_letter_code
_entity_poly.pdbx_strand_id
1 'polypeptide(L)'
;GLKMACGENPKRVYGGKGQTPSTRLGVAKIIRDAFVEAQNYRAARDAAAAKDEPFARDLTKEALVRVLDGELAWDQHCHRHDDIATAIRLSEEFGYRLVVNHGTEAHKIADVLAEKEIPVIFGPMLTSRSKVELRDRAIRNLALVAAAGVRVAITTDHPVVPIEQLVLQAQL
;
A
#
# COMPACT_ATOMS: atom_id res chain seq x y z
N GLY A 1 8.70 -1.34 6.37
CA GLY A 1 8.11 -1.15 5.05
C GLY A 1 8.25 0.27 4.54
N LEU A 2 8.07 0.46 3.26
CA LEU A 2 7.96 1.78 2.63
C LEU A 2 6.48 2.11 2.42
N LYS A 3 6.01 3.19 3.04
CA LYS A 3 4.59 3.58 3.05
C LYS A 3 4.18 4.32 1.79
N MET A 4 3.03 3.94 1.22
CA MET A 4 2.42 4.57 0.06
C MET A 4 0.90 4.67 0.24
N ALA A 5 0.26 5.60 -0.47
CA ALA A 5 -1.19 5.73 -0.46
C ALA A 5 -1.78 5.67 -1.88
N CYS A 6 -2.91 4.96 -2.00
CA CYS A 6 -3.81 5.00 -3.15
C CYS A 6 -5.19 5.57 -2.75
N GLY A 7 -6.16 5.56 -3.66
CA GLY A 7 -7.54 5.93 -3.40
C GLY A 7 -7.78 7.43 -3.23
N GLU A 8 -8.61 7.78 -2.27
CA GLU A 8 -9.04 9.18 -2.08
C GLU A 8 -7.97 10.10 -1.53
N ASN A 9 -7.04 9.58 -0.72
CA ASN A 9 -6.03 10.43 -0.07
C ASN A 9 -5.18 11.20 -1.10
N PRO A 10 -4.43 10.55 -2.01
CA PRO A 10 -3.62 11.28 -2.99
C PRO A 10 -4.49 12.08 -3.96
N LYS A 11 -5.63 11.56 -4.40
CA LYS A 11 -6.56 12.29 -5.28
C LYS A 11 -7.01 13.61 -4.67
N ARG A 12 -7.42 13.60 -3.40
CA ARG A 12 -7.92 14.79 -2.70
C ARG A 12 -6.80 15.82 -2.48
N VAL A 13 -5.64 15.34 -2.01
CA VAL A 13 -4.52 16.22 -1.66
C VAL A 13 -3.95 16.93 -2.89
N TYR A 14 -3.74 16.20 -3.97
CA TYR A 14 -3.13 16.76 -5.19
C TYR A 14 -4.19 17.32 -6.15
N GLY A 15 -5.29 16.61 -6.37
CA GLY A 15 -6.36 17.06 -7.25
C GLY A 15 -7.01 18.35 -6.78
N GLY A 16 -7.17 18.55 -5.47
CA GLY A 16 -7.67 19.80 -4.89
C GLY A 16 -6.75 21.00 -5.12
N LYS A 17 -5.49 20.76 -5.51
CA LYS A 17 -4.49 21.79 -5.88
C LYS A 17 -4.31 21.91 -7.40
N GLY A 18 -5.15 21.22 -8.20
CA GLY A 18 -4.98 21.16 -9.65
C GLY A 18 -3.75 20.37 -10.12
N GLN A 19 -3.20 19.50 -9.24
CA GLN A 19 -2.02 18.68 -9.48
C GLN A 19 -2.41 17.20 -9.70
N THR A 20 -1.49 16.42 -10.28
CA THR A 20 -1.61 14.97 -10.37
C THR A 20 -1.00 14.30 -9.11
N PRO A 21 -1.60 13.17 -8.65
CA PRO A 21 -2.74 12.46 -9.23
C PRO A 21 -4.09 13.07 -8.81
N SER A 22 -5.03 13.16 -9.74
CA SER A 22 -6.43 13.55 -9.49
C SER A 22 -7.42 12.39 -9.68
N THR A 23 -6.94 11.24 -10.17
CA THR A 23 -7.73 10.03 -10.42
C THR A 23 -7.02 8.78 -9.88
N ARG A 24 -7.77 7.67 -9.70
CA ARG A 24 -7.18 6.36 -9.33
C ARG A 24 -6.21 5.86 -10.40
N LEU A 25 -6.54 6.03 -11.67
CA LEU A 25 -5.64 5.69 -12.78
C LEU A 25 -4.34 6.49 -12.72
N GLY A 26 -4.43 7.80 -12.41
CA GLY A 26 -3.26 8.65 -12.22
C GLY A 26 -2.37 8.20 -11.06
N VAL A 27 -2.96 7.74 -9.94
CA VAL A 27 -2.20 7.15 -8.82
C VAL A 27 -1.44 5.91 -9.28
N ALA A 28 -2.12 4.97 -9.95
CA ALA A 28 -1.48 3.75 -10.46
C ALA A 28 -0.34 4.06 -11.44
N LYS A 29 -0.54 5.03 -12.33
CA LYS A 29 0.49 5.49 -13.27
C LYS A 29 1.72 6.01 -12.54
N ILE A 30 1.55 6.91 -11.55
CA ILE A 30 2.67 7.50 -10.82
C ILE A 30 3.46 6.43 -10.05
N ILE A 31 2.79 5.48 -9.41
CA ILE A 31 3.47 4.37 -8.73
C ILE A 31 4.27 3.54 -9.75
N ARG A 32 3.66 3.22 -10.89
CA ARG A 32 4.31 2.44 -11.94
C ARG A 32 5.52 3.15 -12.53
N ASP A 33 5.40 4.44 -12.84
CA ASP A 33 6.51 5.26 -13.35
C ASP A 33 7.68 5.29 -12.35
N ALA A 34 7.37 5.47 -11.05
CA ALA A 34 8.40 5.50 -10.00
C ALA A 34 9.19 4.19 -9.91
N PHE A 35 8.53 3.03 -10.04
CA PHE A 35 9.22 1.74 -10.05
C PHE A 35 10.02 1.51 -11.34
N VAL A 36 9.53 1.94 -12.51
CA VAL A 36 10.30 1.91 -13.76
C VAL A 36 11.56 2.76 -13.63
N GLU A 37 11.44 3.97 -13.09
CA GLU A 37 12.60 4.83 -12.82
C GLU A 37 13.59 4.20 -11.82
N ALA A 38 13.08 3.53 -10.78
CA ALA A 38 13.93 2.83 -9.81
C ALA A 38 14.67 1.65 -10.44
N GLN A 39 14.02 0.89 -11.34
CA GLN A 39 14.69 -0.18 -12.10
C GLN A 39 15.81 0.38 -13.00
N ASN A 40 15.55 1.48 -13.71
CA ASN A 40 16.55 2.14 -14.56
C ASN A 40 17.71 2.70 -13.72
N TYR A 41 17.42 3.30 -12.58
CA TYR A 41 18.41 3.79 -11.62
C TYR A 41 19.29 2.66 -11.11
N ARG A 42 18.70 1.52 -10.69
CA ARG A 42 19.44 0.34 -10.23
C ARG A 42 20.39 -0.17 -11.31
N ALA A 43 19.91 -0.33 -12.54
CA ALA A 43 20.71 -0.79 -13.65
C ALA A 43 21.89 0.16 -13.96
N ALA A 44 21.64 1.48 -13.95
CA ALA A 44 22.70 2.48 -14.18
C ALA A 44 23.73 2.50 -13.06
N ARG A 45 23.30 2.41 -11.79
CA ARG A 45 24.18 2.33 -10.61
C ARG A 45 25.10 1.11 -10.69
N ASP A 46 24.53 -0.06 -10.99
CA ASP A 46 25.25 -1.31 -11.03
C ASP A 46 26.25 -1.34 -12.21
N ALA A 47 25.88 -0.74 -13.36
CA ALA A 47 26.77 -0.57 -14.49
C ALA A 47 27.95 0.37 -14.21
N ALA A 48 27.74 1.47 -13.48
CA ALA A 48 28.80 2.38 -13.05
C ALA A 48 29.74 1.70 -12.05
N ALA A 49 29.18 0.98 -11.07
CA ALA A 49 29.95 0.23 -10.09
C ALA A 49 30.84 -0.84 -10.74
N ALA A 50 30.36 -1.54 -11.78
CA ALA A 50 31.12 -2.54 -12.51
C ALA A 50 32.34 -1.95 -13.27
N LYS A 51 32.33 -0.64 -13.53
CA LYS A 51 33.39 0.09 -14.22
C LYS A 51 34.25 0.95 -13.29
N ASP A 52 33.97 0.93 -11.99
CA ASP A 52 34.55 1.83 -11.00
C ASP A 52 34.38 3.32 -11.34
N GLU A 53 33.21 3.66 -11.94
CA GLU A 53 32.83 5.01 -12.33
C GLU A 53 32.02 5.71 -11.23
N PRO A 54 32.16 7.04 -11.04
CA PRO A 54 31.33 7.80 -10.12
C PRO A 54 29.85 7.73 -10.51
N PHE A 55 28.97 7.59 -9.52
CA PHE A 55 27.53 7.57 -9.73
C PHE A 55 26.82 8.53 -8.76
N ALA A 56 25.95 9.41 -9.30
CA ALA A 56 25.17 10.34 -8.50
C ALA A 56 24.03 9.62 -7.78
N ARG A 57 23.98 9.73 -6.46
CA ARG A 57 22.95 9.11 -5.63
C ARG A 57 21.62 9.85 -5.70
N ASP A 58 20.52 9.09 -5.76
CA ASP A 58 19.14 9.55 -5.61
C ASP A 58 18.46 8.76 -4.47
N LEU A 59 18.31 9.38 -3.31
CA LEU A 59 17.82 8.70 -2.10
C LEU A 59 16.37 8.21 -2.25
N THR A 60 15.56 8.87 -3.07
CA THR A 60 14.19 8.42 -3.34
C THR A 60 14.21 7.12 -4.14
N LYS A 61 15.02 7.06 -5.19
CA LYS A 61 15.15 5.86 -6.01
C LYS A 61 15.83 4.72 -5.25
N GLU A 62 16.81 5.02 -4.40
CA GLU A 62 17.43 4.01 -3.52
C GLU A 62 16.41 3.36 -2.59
N ALA A 63 15.49 4.14 -2.00
CA ALA A 63 14.45 3.59 -1.16
C ALA A 63 13.51 2.64 -1.94
N LEU A 64 13.17 2.98 -3.19
CA LEU A 64 12.37 2.13 -4.08
C LEU A 64 13.14 0.88 -4.54
N VAL A 65 14.44 1.01 -4.81
CA VAL A 65 15.30 -0.13 -5.13
C VAL A 65 15.31 -1.15 -3.99
N ARG A 66 15.38 -0.72 -2.73
CA ARG A 66 15.29 -1.63 -1.58
C ARG A 66 13.96 -2.40 -1.52
N VAL A 67 12.87 -1.82 -2.04
CA VAL A 67 11.60 -2.53 -2.19
C VAL A 67 11.70 -3.57 -3.30
N LEU A 68 12.28 -3.23 -4.46
CA LEU A 68 12.51 -4.13 -5.58
C LEU A 68 13.45 -5.29 -5.22
N ASP A 69 14.42 -5.05 -4.35
CA ASP A 69 15.39 -6.05 -3.89
C ASP A 69 14.84 -6.91 -2.74
N GLY A 70 13.57 -6.67 -2.31
CA GLY A 70 12.90 -7.43 -1.27
C GLY A 70 13.36 -7.12 0.16
N GLU A 71 14.23 -6.11 0.37
CA GLU A 71 14.65 -5.69 1.71
C GLU A 71 13.49 -5.05 2.49
N LEU A 72 12.67 -4.24 1.80
CA LEU A 72 11.51 -3.58 2.36
C LEU A 72 10.23 -4.13 1.73
N ALA A 73 9.17 -4.27 2.53
CA ALA A 73 7.84 -4.47 2.00
C ALA A 73 7.25 -3.11 1.55
N TRP A 74 6.44 -3.14 0.52
CA TRP A 74 5.62 -2.02 0.09
C TRP A 74 4.32 -1.99 0.91
N ASP A 75 4.17 -1.03 1.81
CA ASP A 75 3.02 -0.86 2.69
C ASP A 75 2.01 0.08 2.03
N GLN A 76 1.01 -0.50 1.36
CA GLN A 76 0.04 0.20 0.53
C GLN A 76 -1.24 0.51 1.30
N HIS A 77 -1.47 1.79 1.63
CA HIS A 77 -2.76 2.26 2.08
C HIS A 77 -3.80 2.09 0.96
N CYS A 78 -4.77 1.21 1.16
CA CYS A 78 -5.91 0.98 0.27
C CYS A 78 -7.17 0.67 1.07
N HIS A 79 -8.31 1.19 0.64
CA HIS A 79 -9.62 0.88 1.22
C HIS A 79 -10.47 0.01 0.30
N ARG A 80 -10.62 0.41 -0.97
CA ARG A 80 -11.49 -0.25 -1.94
C ARG A 80 -10.84 -1.49 -2.54
N HIS A 81 -11.66 -2.49 -2.82
CA HIS A 81 -11.19 -3.74 -3.44
C HIS A 81 -10.55 -3.56 -4.82
N ASP A 82 -11.04 -2.60 -5.63
CA ASP A 82 -10.47 -2.29 -6.95
C ASP A 82 -9.09 -1.59 -6.85
N ASP A 83 -8.87 -0.73 -5.83
CA ASP A 83 -7.56 -0.17 -5.52
C ASP A 83 -6.59 -1.26 -5.00
N ILE A 84 -7.09 -2.19 -4.17
CA ILE A 84 -6.30 -3.34 -3.69
C ILE A 84 -5.92 -4.24 -4.87
N ALA A 85 -6.85 -4.57 -5.76
CA ALA A 85 -6.56 -5.36 -6.97
C ALA A 85 -5.51 -4.68 -7.86
N THR A 86 -5.54 -3.34 -7.96
CA THR A 86 -4.51 -2.57 -8.68
C THR A 86 -3.15 -2.68 -7.99
N ALA A 87 -3.11 -2.61 -6.65
CA ALA A 87 -1.87 -2.78 -5.89
C ALA A 87 -1.28 -4.19 -6.06
N ILE A 88 -2.13 -5.22 -6.06
CA ILE A 88 -1.73 -6.62 -6.32
C ILE A 88 -1.10 -6.73 -7.72
N ARG A 89 -1.76 -6.22 -8.75
CA ARG A 89 -1.25 -6.25 -10.12
C ARG A 89 0.11 -5.56 -10.25
N LEU A 90 0.31 -4.41 -9.59
CA LEU A 90 1.60 -3.73 -9.58
C LEU A 90 2.67 -4.51 -8.82
N SER A 91 2.31 -5.16 -7.70
CA SER A 91 3.26 -6.00 -6.98
C SER A 91 3.74 -7.20 -7.80
N GLU A 92 2.86 -7.78 -8.61
CA GLU A 92 3.20 -8.87 -9.54
C GLU A 92 4.07 -8.35 -10.71
N GLU A 93 3.75 -7.18 -11.27
CA GLU A 93 4.51 -6.57 -12.37
C GLU A 93 5.97 -6.30 -11.99
N PHE A 94 6.20 -5.82 -10.76
CA PHE A 94 7.52 -5.41 -10.29
C PHE A 94 8.20 -6.40 -9.34
N GLY A 95 7.51 -7.45 -8.91
CA GLY A 95 8.05 -8.51 -8.05
C GLY A 95 8.30 -8.11 -6.59
N TYR A 96 7.64 -7.07 -6.08
CA TYR A 96 7.83 -6.63 -4.69
C TYR A 96 6.84 -7.26 -3.71
N ARG A 97 7.23 -7.32 -2.43
CA ARG A 97 6.35 -7.78 -1.36
C ARG A 97 5.35 -6.70 -0.99
N LEU A 98 4.04 -7.00 -1.19
CA LEU A 98 2.93 -6.12 -0.85
C LEU A 98 2.40 -6.41 0.56
N VAL A 99 2.09 -5.34 1.30
CA VAL A 99 1.26 -5.35 2.50
C VAL A 99 0.12 -4.37 2.27
N VAL A 100 -1.13 -4.81 2.44
CA VAL A 100 -2.30 -3.93 2.34
C VAL A 100 -2.57 -3.33 3.71
N ASN A 101 -2.60 -1.99 3.79
CA ASN A 101 -2.94 -1.27 5.00
C ASN A 101 -4.37 -0.74 4.91
N HIS A 102 -5.12 -0.86 6.00
CA HIS A 102 -6.54 -0.58 6.20
C HIS A 102 -7.48 -1.65 5.62
N GLY A 103 -7.42 -1.92 4.32
CA GLY A 103 -8.16 -3.03 3.71
C GLY A 103 -9.67 -3.04 3.97
N THR A 104 -10.34 -1.87 4.01
CA THR A 104 -11.78 -1.78 4.36
C THR A 104 -12.65 -2.75 3.55
N GLU A 105 -12.37 -2.93 2.26
CA GLU A 105 -13.07 -3.84 1.36
C GLU A 105 -12.25 -5.12 1.04
N ALA A 106 -11.19 -5.42 1.79
CA ALA A 106 -10.37 -6.60 1.56
C ALA A 106 -11.19 -7.91 1.61
N HIS A 107 -12.27 -7.95 2.38
CA HIS A 107 -13.19 -9.09 2.45
C HIS A 107 -13.84 -9.46 1.11
N LYS A 108 -13.93 -8.52 0.15
CA LYS A 108 -14.52 -8.75 -1.18
C LYS A 108 -13.59 -9.51 -2.13
N ILE A 109 -12.28 -9.55 -1.82
CA ILE A 109 -11.23 -10.24 -2.57
C ILE A 109 -10.30 -11.03 -1.64
N ALA A 110 -10.84 -11.51 -0.53
CA ALA A 110 -10.06 -12.19 0.50
C ALA A 110 -9.47 -13.51 0.00
N ASP A 111 -10.14 -14.21 -0.90
CA ASP A 111 -9.65 -15.39 -1.61
C ASP A 111 -8.37 -15.09 -2.40
N VAL A 112 -8.34 -14.01 -3.16
CA VAL A 112 -7.15 -13.57 -3.93
C VAL A 112 -6.01 -13.18 -2.99
N LEU A 113 -6.30 -12.48 -1.90
CA LEU A 113 -5.30 -12.09 -0.90
C LEU A 113 -4.70 -13.33 -0.20
N ALA A 114 -5.53 -14.33 0.11
CA ALA A 114 -5.08 -15.57 0.72
C ALA A 114 -4.23 -16.40 -0.26
N GLU A 115 -4.69 -16.60 -1.50
CA GLU A 115 -3.97 -17.32 -2.55
C GLU A 115 -2.57 -16.74 -2.79
N LYS A 116 -2.47 -15.40 -2.79
CA LYS A 116 -1.21 -14.67 -3.02
C LYS A 116 -0.41 -14.39 -1.75
N GLU A 117 -0.84 -14.91 -0.60
CA GLU A 117 -0.20 -14.73 0.70
C GLU A 117 0.04 -13.25 1.09
N ILE A 118 -0.82 -12.35 0.62
CA ILE A 118 -0.70 -10.90 0.87
C ILE A 118 -1.33 -10.57 2.22
N PRO A 119 -0.54 -10.09 3.21
CA PRO A 119 -1.07 -9.75 4.51
C PRO A 119 -1.82 -8.42 4.51
N VAL A 120 -2.77 -8.30 5.44
CA VAL A 120 -3.57 -7.10 5.65
C VAL A 120 -3.37 -6.55 7.06
N ILE A 121 -2.98 -5.28 7.18
CA ILE A 121 -3.00 -4.53 8.43
C ILE A 121 -4.36 -3.82 8.50
N PHE A 122 -5.33 -4.43 9.18
CA PHE A 122 -6.71 -3.99 9.17
C PHE A 122 -6.99 -2.92 10.23
N GLY A 123 -7.70 -1.87 9.85
CA GLY A 123 -8.12 -0.79 10.77
C GLY A 123 -7.82 0.61 10.24
N PRO A 124 -8.13 1.66 11.00
CA PRO A 124 -8.81 1.63 12.30
C PRO A 124 -10.28 1.23 12.18
N MET A 125 -10.81 0.49 13.16
CA MET A 125 -12.20 0.04 13.17
C MET A 125 -13.16 1.06 13.82
N LEU A 126 -12.68 1.75 14.85
CA LEU A 126 -13.42 2.72 15.66
C LEU A 126 -13.25 4.15 15.11
N THR A 127 -13.71 4.42 13.90
CA THR A 127 -13.65 5.77 13.29
C THR A 127 -14.89 6.05 12.45
N SER A 128 -15.12 7.31 12.09
CA SER A 128 -16.26 7.71 11.25
C SER A 128 -16.09 7.27 9.79
N ARG A 129 -17.19 7.25 9.04
CA ARG A 129 -17.17 7.04 7.57
C ARG A 129 -16.96 8.37 6.85
N SER A 130 -15.84 9.03 7.11
CA SER A 130 -15.51 10.36 6.60
C SER A 130 -15.20 10.43 5.10
N LYS A 131 -15.03 9.26 4.44
CA LYS A 131 -14.73 9.13 3.02
C LYS A 131 -15.67 8.14 2.37
N VAL A 132 -15.95 8.29 1.06
CA VAL A 132 -16.79 7.35 0.30
C VAL A 132 -16.17 5.95 0.29
N GLU A 133 -14.84 5.85 0.22
CA GLU A 133 -14.12 4.57 0.26
C GLU A 133 -14.26 3.81 1.59
N LEU A 134 -14.82 4.44 2.64
CA LEU A 134 -15.09 3.81 3.93
C LEU A 134 -16.55 3.38 4.12
N ARG A 135 -17.40 3.55 3.10
CA ARG A 135 -18.86 3.27 3.21
C ARG A 135 -19.17 1.84 3.65
N ASP A 136 -18.40 0.87 3.16
CA ASP A 136 -18.61 -0.57 3.43
C ASP A 136 -17.82 -1.06 4.65
N ARG A 137 -17.31 -0.13 5.48
CA ARG A 137 -16.61 -0.51 6.70
C ARG A 137 -17.56 -1.14 7.71
N ALA A 138 -17.17 -2.32 8.19
CA ALA A 138 -17.84 -3.02 9.28
C ALA A 138 -16.79 -3.82 10.08
N ILE A 139 -17.01 -3.98 11.39
CA ILE A 139 -16.12 -4.73 12.29
C ILE A 139 -15.97 -6.18 11.78
N ARG A 140 -17.06 -6.81 11.37
CA ARG A 140 -17.09 -8.18 10.83
C ARG A 140 -16.16 -8.40 9.62
N ASN A 141 -15.78 -7.34 8.89
CA ASN A 141 -14.95 -7.48 7.70
C ASN A 141 -13.57 -8.06 8.04
N LEU A 142 -13.00 -7.74 9.21
CA LEU A 142 -11.77 -8.36 9.69
C LEU A 142 -11.93 -9.88 9.85
N ALA A 143 -13.02 -10.32 10.48
CA ALA A 143 -13.28 -11.75 10.67
C ALA A 143 -13.43 -12.48 9.33
N LEU A 144 -14.08 -11.87 8.33
CA LEU A 144 -14.21 -12.44 6.98
C LEU A 144 -12.84 -12.58 6.29
N VAL A 145 -11.96 -11.58 6.41
CA VAL A 145 -10.61 -11.63 5.85
C VAL A 145 -9.77 -12.71 6.53
N ALA A 146 -9.82 -12.79 7.87
CA ALA A 146 -9.09 -13.81 8.63
C ALA A 146 -9.60 -15.23 8.35
N ALA A 147 -10.93 -15.41 8.25
CA ALA A 147 -11.55 -16.71 7.95
C ALA A 147 -11.19 -17.24 6.55
N ALA A 148 -10.88 -16.36 5.60
CA ALA A 148 -10.38 -16.75 4.28
C ALA A 148 -8.89 -17.17 4.29
N GLY A 149 -8.22 -17.16 5.44
CA GLY A 149 -6.81 -17.58 5.57
C GLY A 149 -5.80 -16.45 5.36
N VAL A 150 -6.24 -15.21 5.21
CA VAL A 150 -5.33 -14.06 5.09
C VAL A 150 -4.66 -13.78 6.43
N ARG A 151 -3.35 -13.58 6.43
CA ARG A 151 -2.63 -13.08 7.62
C ARG A 151 -3.04 -11.66 7.92
N VAL A 152 -3.55 -11.41 9.13
CA VAL A 152 -4.04 -10.10 9.54
C VAL A 152 -3.29 -9.56 10.76
N ALA A 153 -3.12 -8.25 10.80
CA ALA A 153 -2.76 -7.49 11.98
C ALA A 153 -3.77 -6.36 12.17
N ILE A 154 -3.87 -5.82 13.38
CA ILE A 154 -4.81 -4.73 13.70
C ILE A 154 -4.03 -3.44 13.92
N THR A 155 -4.55 -2.32 13.41
CA THR A 155 -3.98 -0.99 13.60
C THR A 155 -4.99 0.02 14.10
N THR A 156 -4.52 0.98 14.89
CA THR A 156 -5.27 2.18 15.26
C THR A 156 -5.09 3.31 14.26
N ASP A 157 -4.04 3.22 13.42
CA ASP A 157 -3.62 4.34 12.57
C ASP A 157 -3.42 5.64 13.37
N HIS A 158 -2.76 5.49 14.56
CA HIS A 158 -2.52 6.63 15.45
C HIS A 158 -1.96 7.84 14.67
N PRO A 159 -2.49 9.06 14.87
CA PRO A 159 -3.43 9.51 15.89
C PRO A 159 -4.92 9.45 15.48
N VAL A 160 -5.29 8.78 14.39
CA VAL A 160 -6.70 8.66 13.96
C VAL A 160 -7.56 8.03 15.06
N VAL A 161 -7.06 6.94 15.63
CA VAL A 161 -7.54 6.38 16.89
C VAL A 161 -6.35 6.31 17.83
N PRO A 162 -6.47 6.76 19.10
CA PRO A 162 -5.39 6.70 20.05
C PRO A 162 -4.83 5.28 20.23
N ILE A 163 -3.50 5.16 20.36
CA ILE A 163 -2.83 3.85 20.40
C ILE A 163 -3.30 2.96 21.57
N GLU A 164 -3.66 3.55 22.70
CA GLU A 164 -4.22 2.86 23.85
C GLU A 164 -5.54 2.15 23.58
N GLN A 165 -6.21 2.49 22.48
CA GLN A 165 -7.44 1.83 22.02
C GLN A 165 -7.18 0.55 21.18
N LEU A 166 -5.91 0.16 20.98
CA LEU A 166 -5.58 -0.99 20.15
C LEU A 166 -6.18 -2.29 20.71
N VAL A 167 -6.10 -2.48 22.03
CA VAL A 167 -6.65 -3.65 22.72
C VAL A 167 -8.18 -3.70 22.56
N LEU A 168 -8.84 -2.55 22.68
CA LEU A 168 -10.29 -2.47 22.48
C LEU A 168 -10.68 -2.85 21.05
N GLN A 169 -9.93 -2.39 20.06
CA GLN A 169 -10.18 -2.77 18.66
C GLN A 169 -9.97 -4.28 18.42
N ALA A 170 -9.06 -4.92 19.16
CA ALA A 170 -8.83 -6.35 19.05
C ALA A 170 -9.91 -7.20 19.75
N GLN A 171 -10.69 -6.61 20.64
CA GLN A 171 -11.79 -7.29 21.34
C GLN A 171 -13.11 -7.25 20.56
N LEU A 172 -13.23 -6.43 19.54
CA LEU A 172 -14.42 -6.28 18.70
C LEU A 172 -14.49 -7.34 17.61
#